data_f6255d0a163447ee0f4bbabd8c62fd0f
#
_entry.id   f6255d0a163447ee0f4bbabd8c62fd0f
#
_cell.length_a   1.000
_cell.length_b   1.000
_cell.length_c   1.000
_cell.angle_alpha   90.00
_cell.angle_beta   90.00
_cell.angle_gamma   90.00
#
_symmetry.space_group_name_H-M   'P 1'
#
loop_
_entity.id
_entity.type
_entity.pdbx_description
1 polymer ?
#
loop_
_entity_poly.entity_id
_entity_poly.type
_entity_poly.pdbx_seq_one_letter_code
_entity_poly.pdbx_strand_id
1 'polypeptide(L)'
;MPEYRSKTSTAGRNMAGARALWRATGMKDDDFSKPIIAVSNSFTQFVPGHVHLKDMGQLVAREIEKAGGVAKEFNTIAVDDGIAMGHDGMLYSLPSRELIADSVEYMVNAHCADAIVCISNCDKITPGMLLASLRLNIPVIFVSGGPMEAGKTKLSEHKLDLVDAMVIAADDTASDEKVAEYERSACPTCGSCSGMFTANSMNCLMEALGLALPGNGSLLATHSDREELFLKAGRQIVENAKRYYEQDDESVLPRSIANFKAFENAMTLDIVMGGSTNTILHLLAAAQEAELDFDLKDIDRLSRNVPQLCKVAPNSPLYHMEDVHRAGGIMAILGEIDRAGLLHNELPTVHSASMKDALDTWDIMRNPTPEVLEFYKAGPAGIPTQTAFSQSTRYPTVDGDRENGCIRNLENAYSIEGGLAVLYGNIALDGCVVKTAGVDESIHVFHGKAKIFESQDSAVAGILADEVKEGDIVIIRYEGPKGGPGMQEMLYPTSYLKSKGLGAACALLTDGRFSGGTSGLSIGHCSPEAASGGAIGLLVEGDEIIIDIPNRSINVQLSDEELANRRTAQDAKGWKPAEERPRKVSTALKIYAKFATSADKGAVRDLSLLD
;
A
#
# COMPACT_ATOMS: atom_id res chain seq x y z
N MET A 1 -0.81 -25.28 -25.62
CA MET A 1 -0.14 -25.57 -24.33
C MET A 1 1.25 -24.98 -24.40
N PRO A 2 1.55 -23.96 -23.63
CA PRO A 2 2.90 -23.43 -23.55
C PRO A 2 3.84 -24.46 -22.92
N GLU A 3 5.11 -24.41 -23.29
CA GLU A 3 6.13 -25.21 -22.62
C GLU A 3 6.59 -24.52 -21.33
N TYR A 4 6.99 -25.28 -20.32
CA TYR A 4 7.68 -24.73 -19.15
C TYR A 4 8.85 -23.86 -19.58
N ARG A 5 8.94 -22.63 -19.10
CA ARG A 5 10.04 -21.68 -19.40
C ARG A 5 11.38 -22.27 -18.96
N SER A 6 11.38 -23.01 -17.85
CA SER A 6 12.55 -23.68 -17.27
C SER A 6 13.20 -24.67 -18.22
N LYS A 7 12.48 -25.20 -19.22
CA LYS A 7 13.06 -26.08 -20.26
C LYS A 7 14.21 -25.43 -21.04
N THR A 8 14.23 -24.08 -21.09
CA THR A 8 15.34 -23.32 -21.67
C THR A 8 16.70 -23.72 -21.05
N SER A 9 16.75 -24.01 -19.75
CA SER A 9 17.98 -24.37 -19.04
C SER A 9 18.01 -25.83 -18.56
N THR A 10 16.85 -26.53 -18.56
CA THR A 10 16.74 -27.90 -18.05
C THR A 10 16.69 -28.97 -19.14
N ALA A 11 16.39 -28.61 -20.41
CA ALA A 11 16.24 -29.54 -21.52
C ALA A 11 17.34 -29.41 -22.58
N GLY A 12 17.48 -30.45 -23.39
CA GLY A 12 18.41 -30.48 -24.53
C GLY A 12 19.87 -30.69 -24.17
N ARG A 13 20.61 -31.26 -25.13
CA ARG A 13 22.05 -31.63 -24.93
C ARG A 13 22.93 -30.40 -24.67
N ASN A 14 22.61 -29.28 -25.32
CA ASN A 14 23.38 -28.03 -25.21
C ASN A 14 23.31 -27.40 -23.79
N MET A 15 22.30 -27.75 -23.00
CA MET A 15 22.11 -27.24 -21.65
C MET A 15 22.73 -28.15 -20.55
N ALA A 16 23.65 -29.06 -20.94
CA ALA A 16 24.33 -29.90 -19.99
C ALA A 16 25.12 -29.10 -18.91
N GLY A 17 25.72 -27.97 -19.32
CA GLY A 17 26.39 -27.06 -18.39
C GLY A 17 25.42 -26.41 -17.38
N ALA A 18 24.29 -25.92 -17.84
CA ALA A 18 23.26 -25.36 -16.98
C ALA A 18 22.71 -26.42 -16.00
N ARG A 19 22.41 -27.61 -16.48
CA ARG A 19 21.99 -28.72 -15.60
C ARG A 19 23.04 -29.12 -14.57
N ALA A 20 24.33 -29.07 -14.93
CA ALA A 20 25.40 -29.32 -13.97
C ALA A 20 25.36 -28.30 -12.81
N LEU A 21 25.11 -27.01 -13.11
CA LEU A 21 24.95 -25.97 -12.11
C LEU A 21 23.65 -26.16 -11.31
N TRP A 22 22.54 -26.50 -11.95
CA TRP A 22 21.29 -26.81 -11.25
C TRP A 22 21.47 -27.99 -10.28
N ARG A 23 22.26 -29.02 -10.64
CA ARG A 23 22.60 -30.11 -9.71
C ARG A 23 23.41 -29.61 -8.52
N ALA A 24 24.34 -28.69 -8.73
CA ALA A 24 25.09 -28.05 -7.64
C ALA A 24 24.20 -27.25 -6.68
N THR A 25 23.01 -26.84 -7.11
CA THR A 25 21.97 -26.23 -6.25
C THR A 25 21.02 -27.26 -5.62
N GLY A 26 21.29 -28.58 -5.78
CA GLY A 26 20.54 -29.66 -5.16
C GLY A 26 19.49 -30.35 -6.04
N MET A 27 19.30 -29.94 -7.31
CA MET A 27 18.35 -30.61 -8.22
C MET A 27 18.82 -32.01 -8.61
N LYS A 28 17.88 -32.96 -8.66
CA LYS A 28 18.07 -34.38 -9.03
C LYS A 28 17.52 -34.65 -10.43
N ASP A 29 17.71 -35.86 -10.94
CA ASP A 29 17.27 -36.24 -12.29
C ASP A 29 15.78 -36.02 -12.53
N ASP A 30 14.94 -36.40 -11.57
CA ASP A 30 13.49 -36.29 -11.65
C ASP A 30 12.98 -34.84 -11.59
N ASP A 31 13.81 -33.88 -11.13
CA ASP A 31 13.42 -32.48 -10.97
C ASP A 31 13.43 -31.74 -12.29
N PHE A 32 14.19 -32.20 -13.29
CA PHE A 32 14.28 -31.51 -14.59
C PHE A 32 13.00 -31.60 -15.45
N SER A 33 12.02 -32.40 -15.03
CA SER A 33 10.71 -32.50 -15.65
C SER A 33 9.61 -31.69 -14.95
N LYS A 34 9.91 -31.12 -13.77
CA LYS A 34 8.96 -30.38 -12.93
C LYS A 34 9.05 -28.88 -13.19
N PRO A 35 7.98 -28.11 -12.90
CA PRO A 35 8.04 -26.65 -12.93
C PRO A 35 9.01 -26.12 -11.87
N ILE A 36 9.82 -25.12 -12.23
CA ILE A 36 10.65 -24.36 -11.30
C ILE A 36 9.87 -23.17 -10.79
N ILE A 37 9.58 -23.18 -9.50
CA ILE A 37 8.83 -22.12 -8.81
C ILE A 37 9.81 -21.19 -8.08
N ALA A 38 9.86 -19.93 -8.49
CA ALA A 38 10.60 -18.90 -7.77
C ALA A 38 9.88 -18.54 -6.47
N VAL A 39 10.59 -18.47 -5.36
CA VAL A 39 10.09 -17.94 -4.08
C VAL A 39 10.81 -16.62 -3.83
N SER A 40 10.13 -15.53 -4.14
CA SER A 40 10.63 -14.17 -3.89
C SER A 40 10.33 -13.80 -2.44
N ASN A 41 11.33 -13.88 -1.56
CA ASN A 41 11.22 -13.47 -0.16
C ASN A 41 11.73 -12.04 0.02
N SER A 42 11.29 -11.36 1.07
CA SER A 42 11.71 -10.01 1.40
C SER A 42 12.19 -9.87 2.85
N PHE A 43 12.71 -10.95 3.42
CA PHE A 43 13.28 -10.95 4.77
C PHE A 43 14.35 -9.87 4.94
N THR A 44 14.25 -9.15 6.05
CA THR A 44 15.31 -8.26 6.55
C THR A 44 15.15 -8.04 8.05
N GLN A 45 16.24 -7.71 8.74
CA GLN A 45 16.20 -7.33 10.16
C GLN A 45 15.88 -5.84 10.37
N PHE A 46 15.80 -5.04 9.32
CA PHE A 46 15.53 -3.60 9.40
C PHE A 46 14.04 -3.25 9.45
N VAL A 47 13.13 -4.19 9.16
CA VAL A 47 11.71 -3.91 8.98
C VAL A 47 10.87 -4.79 9.92
N PRO A 48 10.10 -4.23 10.88
CA PRO A 48 9.26 -5.02 11.80
C PRO A 48 8.33 -6.01 11.09
N GLY A 49 7.79 -5.60 9.93
CA GLY A 49 6.96 -6.45 9.07
C GLY A 49 7.68 -7.61 8.40
N HIS A 50 9.03 -7.65 8.45
CA HIS A 50 9.83 -8.62 7.69
C HIS A 50 10.81 -9.43 8.54
N VAL A 51 11.05 -9.08 9.80
CA VAL A 51 12.01 -9.77 10.68
C VAL A 51 11.70 -11.26 10.87
N HIS A 52 10.42 -11.62 10.78
CA HIS A 52 9.93 -12.99 10.95
C HIS A 52 9.86 -13.79 9.64
N LEU A 53 10.17 -13.18 8.48
CA LEU A 53 10.07 -13.84 7.17
C LEU A 53 11.26 -14.73 6.84
N LYS A 54 12.30 -14.76 7.67
CA LYS A 54 13.57 -15.48 7.40
C LYS A 54 13.38 -16.91 6.92
N ASP A 55 12.55 -17.67 7.61
CA ASP A 55 12.36 -19.09 7.34
C ASP A 55 11.08 -19.40 6.53
N MET A 56 10.30 -18.37 6.19
CA MET A 56 9.02 -18.53 5.49
C MET A 56 9.20 -19.01 4.05
N GLY A 57 10.26 -18.57 3.38
CA GLY A 57 10.59 -19.06 2.04
C GLY A 57 10.87 -20.56 2.04
N GLN A 58 11.60 -21.07 3.04
CA GLN A 58 11.87 -22.49 3.19
C GLN A 58 10.63 -23.29 3.60
N LEU A 59 9.70 -22.68 4.35
CA LEU A 59 8.40 -23.29 4.68
C LEU A 59 7.58 -23.51 3.40
N VAL A 60 7.46 -22.49 2.56
CA VAL A 60 6.78 -22.55 1.25
C VAL A 60 7.49 -23.53 0.32
N ALA A 61 8.84 -23.50 0.26
CA ALA A 61 9.65 -24.37 -0.60
C ALA A 61 9.37 -25.85 -0.36
N ARG A 62 9.27 -26.26 0.90
CA ARG A 62 8.94 -27.65 1.26
C ARG A 62 7.56 -28.09 0.76
N GLU A 63 6.58 -27.19 0.78
CA GLU A 63 5.23 -27.49 0.26
C GLU A 63 5.18 -27.52 -1.27
N ILE A 64 5.92 -26.64 -1.95
CA ILE A 64 6.11 -26.68 -3.41
C ILE A 64 6.70 -28.05 -3.83
N GLU A 65 7.75 -28.52 -3.13
CA GLU A 65 8.38 -29.79 -3.42
C GLU A 65 7.42 -30.98 -3.20
N LYS A 66 6.66 -30.97 -2.11
CA LYS A 66 5.61 -31.99 -1.85
C LYS A 66 4.51 -31.98 -2.91
N ALA A 67 4.14 -30.81 -3.44
CA ALA A 67 3.16 -30.67 -4.51
C ALA A 67 3.69 -31.05 -5.90
N GLY A 68 5.00 -31.34 -6.02
CA GLY A 68 5.65 -31.79 -7.26
C GLY A 68 6.25 -30.68 -8.11
N GLY A 69 6.56 -29.53 -7.53
CA GLY A 69 7.39 -28.47 -8.11
C GLY A 69 8.84 -28.54 -7.64
N VAL A 70 9.68 -27.63 -8.14
CA VAL A 70 11.04 -27.38 -7.66
C VAL A 70 11.10 -25.95 -7.17
N ALA A 71 11.31 -25.73 -5.87
CA ALA A 71 11.41 -24.40 -5.30
C ALA A 71 12.82 -23.82 -5.42
N LYS A 72 12.91 -22.54 -5.78
CA LYS A 72 14.16 -21.77 -5.77
C LYS A 72 13.90 -20.43 -5.10
N GLU A 73 14.39 -20.29 -3.87
CA GLU A 73 14.24 -19.07 -3.08
C GLU A 73 15.34 -18.05 -3.41
N PHE A 74 14.96 -16.79 -3.47
CA PHE A 74 15.86 -15.64 -3.47
C PHE A 74 15.24 -14.51 -2.65
N ASN A 75 16.05 -13.52 -2.27
CA ASN A 75 15.61 -12.42 -1.44
C ASN A 75 15.74 -11.09 -2.18
N THR A 76 14.73 -10.23 -2.07
CA THR A 76 14.81 -8.83 -2.48
C THR A 76 14.98 -7.93 -1.26
N ILE A 77 15.24 -6.64 -1.49
CA ILE A 77 15.35 -5.64 -0.42
C ILE A 77 13.99 -5.28 0.16
N ALA A 78 13.99 -4.74 1.37
CA ALA A 78 12.86 -4.06 1.97
C ALA A 78 13.34 -2.81 2.72
N VAL A 79 12.69 -1.67 2.51
CA VAL A 79 12.91 -0.42 3.22
C VAL A 79 11.72 -0.18 4.15
N ASP A 80 11.98 0.20 5.40
CA ASP A 80 10.93 0.53 6.36
C ASP A 80 10.56 2.01 6.27
N ASP A 81 9.31 2.28 5.90
CA ASP A 81 8.81 3.64 5.80
C ASP A 81 8.67 4.31 7.18
N GLY A 82 8.29 3.54 8.21
CA GLY A 82 8.14 4.07 9.57
C GLY A 82 9.47 4.51 10.20
N ILE A 83 10.52 3.68 10.08
CA ILE A 83 11.86 4.00 10.57
C ILE A 83 12.50 5.13 9.74
N ALA A 84 12.20 5.19 8.44
CA ALA A 84 12.70 6.24 7.55
C ALA A 84 11.93 7.56 7.64
N MET A 85 10.79 7.58 8.33
CA MET A 85 9.90 8.74 8.43
C MET A 85 10.58 9.93 9.12
N GLY A 86 10.44 11.12 8.53
CA GLY A 86 10.94 12.37 9.11
C GLY A 86 12.43 12.67 8.90
N HIS A 87 13.12 11.91 8.06
CA HIS A 87 14.50 12.19 7.67
C HIS A 87 14.80 11.75 6.23
N ASP A 88 15.96 12.08 5.69
CA ASP A 88 16.37 11.80 4.29
C ASP A 88 16.32 10.32 3.88
N GLY A 89 16.27 9.38 4.83
CA GLY A 89 16.03 7.95 4.57
C GLY A 89 14.72 7.69 3.83
N MET A 90 13.71 8.54 4.04
CA MET A 90 12.40 8.41 3.42
C MET A 90 12.41 8.61 1.89
N LEU A 91 13.42 9.30 1.37
CA LEU A 91 13.63 9.47 -0.07
C LEU A 91 13.86 8.15 -0.80
N TYR A 92 14.37 7.13 -0.10
CA TYR A 92 14.64 5.80 -0.67
C TYR A 92 13.43 4.87 -0.70
N SER A 93 12.38 5.19 0.03
CA SER A 93 11.20 4.35 0.17
C SER A 93 10.53 4.09 -1.19
N LEU A 94 9.94 5.10 -1.83
CA LEU A 94 9.24 4.90 -3.11
C LEU A 94 10.14 4.38 -4.24
N PRO A 95 11.38 4.88 -4.43
CA PRO A 95 12.28 4.32 -5.42
C PRO A 95 12.60 2.85 -5.23
N SER A 96 12.55 2.32 -4.00
CA SER A 96 12.77 0.90 -3.73
C SER A 96 11.72 0.01 -4.39
N ARG A 97 10.48 0.49 -4.62
CA ARG A 97 9.43 -0.22 -5.34
C ARG A 97 9.90 -0.66 -6.74
N GLU A 98 10.50 0.27 -7.49
CA GLU A 98 11.03 -0.01 -8.82
C GLU A 98 12.21 -0.99 -8.79
N LEU A 99 13.10 -0.81 -7.81
CA LEU A 99 14.26 -1.69 -7.63
C LEU A 99 13.84 -3.11 -7.23
N ILE A 100 12.81 -3.26 -6.39
CA ILE A 100 12.22 -4.55 -6.03
C ILE A 100 11.64 -5.22 -7.28
N ALA A 101 10.84 -4.48 -8.07
CA ALA A 101 10.27 -4.99 -9.30
C ALA A 101 11.36 -5.51 -10.26
N ASP A 102 12.41 -4.72 -10.49
CA ASP A 102 13.53 -5.13 -11.32
C ASP A 102 14.24 -6.36 -10.78
N SER A 103 14.52 -6.41 -9.47
CA SER A 103 15.25 -7.53 -8.88
C SER A 103 14.50 -8.86 -9.05
N VAL A 104 13.17 -8.85 -8.90
CA VAL A 104 12.32 -10.02 -9.13
C VAL A 104 12.31 -10.40 -10.61
N GLU A 105 12.12 -9.42 -11.49
CA GLU A 105 12.13 -9.64 -12.94
C GLU A 105 13.47 -10.23 -13.42
N TYR A 106 14.61 -9.67 -12.96
CA TYR A 106 15.94 -10.18 -13.29
C TYR A 106 16.12 -11.64 -12.88
N MET A 107 15.78 -11.98 -11.62
CA MET A 107 15.94 -13.33 -11.12
C MET A 107 15.08 -14.34 -11.88
N VAL A 108 13.82 -14.00 -12.11
CA VAL A 108 12.86 -14.89 -12.77
C VAL A 108 13.18 -15.07 -14.26
N ASN A 109 13.52 -13.99 -14.96
CA ASN A 109 13.83 -14.06 -16.40
C ASN A 109 15.19 -14.72 -16.66
N ALA A 110 16.24 -14.37 -15.88
CA ALA A 110 17.56 -14.96 -16.07
C ALA A 110 17.59 -16.48 -15.82
N HIS A 111 16.77 -16.97 -14.88
CA HIS A 111 16.70 -18.38 -14.52
C HIS A 111 15.49 -19.11 -15.13
N CYS A 112 14.67 -18.41 -15.92
CA CYS A 112 13.50 -18.94 -16.60
C CYS A 112 12.55 -19.71 -15.65
N ALA A 113 12.23 -19.14 -14.47
CA ALA A 113 11.27 -19.77 -13.58
C ALA A 113 9.86 -19.77 -14.18
N ASP A 114 9.06 -20.77 -13.83
CA ASP A 114 7.74 -21.04 -14.42
C ASP A 114 6.60 -20.34 -13.67
N ALA A 115 6.78 -20.09 -12.38
CA ALA A 115 5.81 -19.42 -11.55
C ALA A 115 6.49 -18.77 -10.33
N ILE A 116 5.76 -17.94 -9.57
CA ILE A 116 6.31 -17.15 -8.46
C ILE A 116 5.41 -17.22 -7.23
N VAL A 117 6.01 -17.41 -6.05
CA VAL A 117 5.41 -17.05 -4.77
C VAL A 117 6.05 -15.76 -4.29
N CYS A 118 5.24 -14.74 -4.02
CA CYS A 118 5.65 -13.45 -3.50
C CYS A 118 5.41 -13.38 -1.99
N ILE A 119 6.48 -13.40 -1.19
CA ILE A 119 6.43 -13.23 0.27
C ILE A 119 6.80 -11.80 0.59
N SER A 120 5.78 -10.98 0.86
CA SER A 120 5.89 -9.54 1.11
C SER A 120 5.14 -9.15 2.39
N ASN A 121 5.25 -7.92 2.83
CA ASN A 121 4.41 -7.44 3.93
C ASN A 121 4.30 -5.91 4.00
N CYS A 122 5.35 -5.16 3.67
CA CYS A 122 5.40 -3.72 3.92
C CYS A 122 5.17 -2.88 2.66
N ASP A 123 5.09 -1.58 2.83
CA ASP A 123 4.55 -0.53 1.97
C ASP A 123 4.97 -0.59 0.49
N LYS A 124 6.25 -0.76 0.21
CA LYS A 124 6.79 -0.71 -1.16
C LYS A 124 7.10 -2.09 -1.73
N ILE A 125 7.16 -3.09 -0.84
CA ILE A 125 7.55 -4.46 -1.20
C ILE A 125 6.40 -5.16 -1.92
N THR A 126 5.20 -5.12 -1.34
CA THR A 126 4.01 -5.70 -1.97
C THR A 126 3.75 -5.09 -3.34
N PRO A 127 3.68 -3.75 -3.52
CA PRO A 127 3.51 -3.19 -4.86
C PRO A 127 4.71 -3.44 -5.78
N GLY A 128 5.95 -3.44 -5.30
CA GLY A 128 7.13 -3.77 -6.12
C GLY A 128 7.07 -5.18 -6.70
N MET A 129 6.69 -6.17 -5.88
CA MET A 129 6.46 -7.54 -6.35
C MET A 129 5.25 -7.64 -7.28
N LEU A 130 4.19 -6.83 -7.07
CA LEU A 130 3.03 -6.76 -7.98
C LEU A 130 3.44 -6.25 -9.36
N LEU A 131 4.24 -5.17 -9.44
CA LEU A 131 4.76 -4.68 -10.71
C LEU A 131 5.51 -5.78 -11.48
N ALA A 132 6.44 -6.48 -10.80
CA ALA A 132 7.18 -7.59 -11.41
C ALA A 132 6.26 -8.72 -11.89
N SER A 133 5.26 -9.07 -11.09
CA SER A 133 4.30 -10.13 -11.43
C SER A 133 3.50 -9.81 -12.69
N LEU A 134 3.08 -8.56 -12.84
CA LEU A 134 2.34 -8.09 -14.02
C LEU A 134 3.24 -7.98 -15.26
N ARG A 135 4.51 -7.56 -15.13
CA ARG A 135 5.51 -7.59 -16.21
C ARG A 135 5.75 -9.00 -16.73
N LEU A 136 5.98 -9.93 -15.81
CA LEU A 136 6.33 -11.31 -16.13
C LEU A 136 5.16 -12.12 -16.68
N ASN A 137 3.96 -11.84 -16.23
CA ASN A 137 2.71 -12.51 -16.61
C ASN A 137 2.80 -14.05 -16.63
N ILE A 138 3.38 -14.62 -15.57
CA ILE A 138 3.40 -16.05 -15.29
C ILE A 138 2.62 -16.32 -14.01
N PRO A 139 2.16 -17.55 -13.73
CA PRO A 139 1.37 -17.84 -12.51
C PRO A 139 2.04 -17.29 -11.25
N VAL A 140 1.27 -16.57 -10.43
CA VAL A 140 1.76 -15.93 -9.20
C VAL A 140 0.78 -16.14 -8.06
N ILE A 141 1.28 -16.15 -6.83
CA ILE A 141 0.48 -16.03 -5.61
C ILE A 141 1.22 -15.17 -4.59
N PHE A 142 0.46 -14.31 -3.91
CA PHE A 142 0.96 -13.49 -2.81
C PHE A 142 0.62 -14.13 -1.47
N VAL A 143 1.57 -14.10 -0.55
CA VAL A 143 1.37 -14.43 0.85
C VAL A 143 2.12 -13.42 1.71
N SER A 144 1.38 -12.63 2.50
CA SER A 144 1.97 -11.59 3.34
C SER A 144 2.42 -12.13 4.69
N GLY A 145 3.36 -11.41 5.32
CA GLY A 145 3.78 -11.69 6.69
C GLY A 145 2.70 -11.43 7.75
N GLY A 146 1.68 -10.67 7.40
CA GLY A 146 0.54 -10.32 8.28
C GLY A 146 0.75 -9.07 9.12
N PRO A 147 -0.35 -8.47 9.63
CA PRO A 147 -0.32 -7.33 10.53
C PRO A 147 0.18 -7.71 11.93
N MET A 148 0.79 -6.73 12.62
CA MET A 148 1.12 -6.85 14.04
C MET A 148 -0.14 -6.72 14.90
N GLU A 149 -0.05 -7.17 16.16
CA GLU A 149 -1.05 -6.90 17.17
C GLU A 149 -1.06 -5.41 17.55
N ALA A 150 -2.21 -4.84 17.88
CA ALA A 150 -2.31 -3.47 18.36
C ALA A 150 -1.67 -3.33 19.75
N GLY A 151 -1.02 -2.19 19.98
CA GLY A 151 -0.36 -1.88 21.25
C GLY A 151 -1.34 -1.68 22.41
N LYS A 152 -0.89 -1.94 23.64
CA LYS A 152 -1.66 -1.71 24.86
C LYS A 152 -0.77 -1.19 25.97
N THR A 153 -1.25 -0.20 26.71
CA THR A 153 -0.63 0.31 27.95
C THR A 153 -1.69 0.61 29.00
N LYS A 154 -1.28 0.64 30.26
CA LYS A 154 -2.16 1.07 31.36
C LYS A 154 -2.41 2.58 31.38
N LEU A 155 -1.65 3.34 30.58
CA LEU A 155 -1.76 4.80 30.49
C LEU A 155 -2.76 5.27 29.44
N SER A 156 -3.36 4.36 28.67
CA SER A 156 -4.38 4.64 27.66
C SER A 156 -5.53 3.65 27.74
N GLU A 157 -6.76 4.14 27.59
CA GLU A 157 -7.95 3.30 27.46
C GLU A 157 -8.08 2.70 26.04
N HIS A 158 -7.42 3.33 25.06
CA HIS A 158 -7.41 2.90 23.66
C HIS A 158 -6.19 2.04 23.34
N LYS A 159 -6.34 1.17 22.35
CA LYS A 159 -5.21 0.48 21.73
C LYS A 159 -4.29 1.51 21.08
N LEU A 160 -3.00 1.20 20.99
CA LEU A 160 -1.98 2.07 20.45
C LEU A 160 -1.46 1.56 19.11
N ASP A 161 -0.98 2.52 18.32
CA ASP A 161 -0.20 2.26 17.10
C ASP A 161 1.00 3.23 17.00
N LEU A 162 1.72 3.18 15.86
CA LEU A 162 2.87 4.04 15.59
C LEU A 162 2.53 5.53 15.72
N VAL A 163 1.34 5.95 15.27
CA VAL A 163 0.94 7.38 15.27
C VAL A 163 0.77 7.87 16.70
N ASP A 164 0.25 7.05 17.60
CA ASP A 164 0.10 7.42 19.02
C ASP A 164 1.46 7.71 19.68
N ALA A 165 2.48 6.91 19.36
CA ALA A 165 3.84 7.17 19.85
C ALA A 165 4.41 8.49 19.29
N MET A 166 4.13 8.82 18.02
CA MET A 166 4.57 10.09 17.43
C MET A 166 3.82 11.30 18.00
N VAL A 167 2.52 11.19 18.19
CA VAL A 167 1.68 12.28 18.73
C VAL A 167 2.07 12.59 20.19
N ILE A 168 2.27 11.56 21.02
CA ILE A 168 2.66 11.78 22.41
C ILE A 168 4.07 12.37 22.53
N ALA A 169 4.99 12.00 21.64
CA ALA A 169 6.33 12.56 21.60
C ALA A 169 6.35 14.04 21.15
N ALA A 170 5.31 14.50 20.45
CA ALA A 170 5.14 15.89 20.03
C ALA A 170 4.37 16.75 21.06
N ASP A 171 3.89 16.17 22.15
CA ASP A 171 3.19 16.86 23.23
C ASP A 171 4.20 17.34 24.28
N ASP A 172 4.53 18.63 24.25
CA ASP A 172 5.46 19.28 25.20
C ASP A 172 5.01 19.17 26.68
N THR A 173 3.76 18.78 26.93
CA THR A 173 3.23 18.58 28.29
C THR A 173 3.37 17.15 28.79
N ALA A 174 3.70 16.20 27.91
CA ALA A 174 3.91 14.81 28.27
C ALA A 174 5.27 14.62 28.98
N SER A 175 5.28 13.79 30.04
CA SER A 175 6.56 13.44 30.68
C SER A 175 7.35 12.43 29.84
N ASP A 176 8.68 12.44 30.00
CA ASP A 176 9.58 11.48 29.33
C ASP A 176 9.21 10.02 29.66
N GLU A 177 8.72 9.74 30.87
CA GLU A 177 8.28 8.40 31.28
C GLU A 177 7.03 7.97 30.49
N LYS A 178 6.09 8.90 30.25
CA LYS A 178 4.89 8.63 29.46
C LYS A 178 5.26 8.37 27.99
N VAL A 179 6.12 9.19 27.42
CA VAL A 179 6.63 8.98 26.05
C VAL A 179 7.31 7.62 25.92
N ALA A 180 8.22 7.28 26.83
CA ALA A 180 8.93 6.01 26.84
C ALA A 180 8.00 4.79 27.04
N GLU A 181 6.87 4.93 27.73
CA GLU A 181 5.88 3.86 27.86
C GLU A 181 5.10 3.63 26.57
N TYR A 182 4.71 4.71 25.88
CA TYR A 182 4.06 4.61 24.56
C TYR A 182 5.01 4.00 23.52
N GLU A 183 6.27 4.43 23.50
CA GLU A 183 7.30 3.89 22.62
C GLU A 183 7.46 2.37 22.77
N ARG A 184 7.49 1.87 24.02
CA ARG A 184 7.59 0.43 24.30
C ARG A 184 6.33 -0.37 23.95
N SER A 185 5.17 0.29 23.92
CA SER A 185 3.86 -0.37 23.84
C SER A 185 3.21 -0.29 22.47
N ALA A 186 3.53 0.71 21.64
CA ALA A 186 2.82 1.01 20.41
C ALA A 186 2.96 -0.07 19.33
N CYS A 187 4.14 -0.70 19.20
CA CYS A 187 4.43 -1.72 18.18
C CYS A 187 4.95 -3.00 18.84
N PRO A 188 4.08 -3.82 19.46
CA PRO A 188 4.50 -4.89 20.36
C PRO A 188 5.02 -6.15 19.68
N THR A 189 4.67 -6.40 18.41
CA THR A 189 4.98 -7.68 17.76
C THR A 189 5.62 -7.48 16.38
N CYS A 190 6.15 -8.58 15.81
CA CYS A 190 6.42 -8.63 14.37
C CYS A 190 5.12 -8.46 13.58
N GLY A 191 5.24 -8.04 12.33
CA GLY A 191 4.11 -7.79 11.43
C GLY A 191 4.17 -6.39 10.84
N SER A 192 3.34 -6.12 9.82
CA SER A 192 3.07 -4.79 9.31
C SER A 192 2.28 -3.97 10.35
N CYS A 193 1.93 -2.73 10.04
CA CYS A 193 1.19 -1.88 10.99
C CYS A 193 -0.08 -2.56 11.51
N SER A 194 -0.51 -2.22 12.75
CA SER A 194 -1.75 -2.75 13.33
C SER A 194 -3.02 -2.11 12.77
N GLY A 195 -2.91 -0.95 12.10
CA GLY A 195 -4.02 -0.22 11.47
C GLY A 195 -4.01 -0.31 9.94
N MET A 196 -4.95 0.39 9.28
CA MET A 196 -5.09 0.45 7.82
C MET A 196 -4.17 1.52 7.21
N PHE A 197 -2.87 1.32 7.38
CA PHE A 197 -1.81 2.07 6.72
C PHE A 197 -1.49 1.44 5.36
N THR A 198 -0.53 1.98 4.62
CA THR A 198 -0.23 1.54 3.26
C THR A 198 0.10 0.04 3.16
N ALA A 199 0.89 -0.49 4.09
CA ALA A 199 1.26 -1.90 4.13
C ALA A 199 0.04 -2.82 4.15
N ASN A 200 -0.86 -2.61 5.10
CA ASN A 200 -2.09 -3.40 5.22
C ASN A 200 -3.07 -3.13 4.08
N SER A 201 -3.22 -1.88 3.64
CA SER A 201 -4.04 -1.57 2.47
C SER A 201 -3.58 -2.41 1.27
N MET A 202 -2.29 -2.41 0.92
CA MET A 202 -1.79 -3.21 -0.20
C MET A 202 -1.97 -4.72 0.01
N ASN A 203 -1.74 -5.25 1.24
CA ASN A 203 -1.96 -6.67 1.52
C ASN A 203 -3.44 -7.07 1.40
N CYS A 204 -4.38 -6.19 1.77
CA CYS A 204 -5.82 -6.36 1.57
C CYS A 204 -6.19 -6.31 0.08
N LEU A 205 -5.60 -5.38 -0.67
CA LEU A 205 -5.85 -5.25 -2.12
C LEU A 205 -5.42 -6.49 -2.90
N MET A 206 -4.42 -7.26 -2.43
CA MET A 206 -4.06 -8.54 -3.07
C MET A 206 -5.21 -9.56 -3.01
N GLU A 207 -6.03 -9.55 -1.96
CA GLU A 207 -7.25 -10.38 -1.91
C GLU A 207 -8.30 -9.88 -2.90
N ALA A 208 -8.54 -8.56 -2.98
CA ALA A 208 -9.52 -7.97 -3.90
C ALA A 208 -9.13 -8.11 -5.38
N LEU A 209 -7.83 -8.02 -5.69
CA LEU A 209 -7.28 -8.33 -7.03
C LEU A 209 -7.36 -9.82 -7.37
N GLY A 210 -7.66 -10.70 -6.41
CA GLY A 210 -7.71 -12.14 -6.61
C GLY A 210 -6.33 -12.84 -6.61
N LEU A 211 -5.26 -12.17 -6.18
CA LEU A 211 -3.87 -12.67 -6.23
C LEU A 211 -3.39 -13.28 -4.90
N ALA A 212 -4.19 -13.26 -3.84
CA ALA A 212 -3.86 -13.80 -2.53
C ALA A 212 -5.00 -14.67 -1.96
N LEU A 213 -4.68 -15.47 -0.96
CA LEU A 213 -5.65 -16.29 -0.23
C LEU A 213 -6.46 -15.44 0.77
N PRO A 214 -7.70 -15.82 1.11
CA PRO A 214 -8.48 -15.18 2.16
C PRO A 214 -7.73 -15.15 3.51
N GLY A 215 -7.77 -13.99 4.17
CA GLY A 215 -7.03 -13.73 5.41
C GLY A 215 -5.61 -13.19 5.21
N ASN A 216 -5.16 -13.05 3.97
CA ASN A 216 -3.83 -12.52 3.67
C ASN A 216 -3.59 -11.15 4.32
N GLY A 217 -4.53 -10.22 4.21
CA GLY A 217 -4.40 -8.86 4.72
C GLY A 217 -4.79 -8.70 6.19
N SER A 218 -5.54 -9.62 6.79
CA SER A 218 -6.15 -9.40 8.11
C SER A 218 -5.68 -10.31 9.24
N LEU A 219 -5.23 -11.54 8.95
CA LEU A 219 -4.78 -12.48 9.98
C LEU A 219 -3.43 -12.04 10.56
N LEU A 220 -3.32 -12.02 11.89
CA LEU A 220 -2.11 -11.55 12.60
C LEU A 220 -0.86 -12.36 12.28
N ALA A 221 0.30 -11.70 12.23
CA ALA A 221 1.60 -12.32 11.99
C ALA A 221 1.97 -13.35 13.07
N THR A 222 1.56 -13.10 14.32
CA THR A 222 1.84 -13.95 15.48
C THR A 222 0.96 -15.18 15.56
N HIS A 223 -0.21 -15.20 14.87
CA HIS A 223 -1.18 -16.29 15.02
C HIS A 223 -0.79 -17.53 14.23
N SER A 224 -0.93 -18.71 14.85
CA SER A 224 -0.56 -20.02 14.27
C SER A 224 -1.28 -20.37 12.97
N ASP A 225 -2.53 -19.91 12.78
CA ASP A 225 -3.28 -20.19 11.56
C ASP A 225 -2.66 -19.54 10.31
N ARG A 226 -1.80 -18.53 10.49
CA ARG A 226 -1.08 -17.92 9.36
C ARG A 226 -0.06 -18.88 8.71
N GLU A 227 0.50 -19.82 9.46
CA GLU A 227 1.36 -20.84 8.89
C GLU A 227 0.67 -21.57 7.73
N GLU A 228 -0.62 -21.92 7.89
CA GLU A 228 -1.39 -22.62 6.86
C GLU A 228 -1.57 -21.78 5.59
N LEU A 229 -1.60 -20.44 5.67
CA LEU A 229 -1.63 -19.61 4.46
C LEU A 229 -0.35 -19.78 3.62
N PHE A 230 0.82 -19.84 4.26
CA PHE A 230 2.09 -20.11 3.57
C PHE A 230 2.11 -21.50 2.94
N LEU A 231 1.63 -22.51 3.67
CA LEU A 231 1.55 -23.88 3.16
C LEU A 231 0.60 -24.00 1.97
N LYS A 232 -0.59 -23.39 2.07
CA LYS A 232 -1.57 -23.35 0.97
C LYS A 232 -1.04 -22.61 -0.24
N ALA A 233 -0.35 -21.49 -0.06
CA ALA A 233 0.26 -20.75 -1.17
C ALA A 233 1.26 -21.62 -1.94
N GLY A 234 2.10 -22.39 -1.22
CA GLY A 234 3.04 -23.34 -1.83
C GLY A 234 2.37 -24.43 -2.65
N ARG A 235 1.24 -24.97 -2.18
CA ARG A 235 0.47 -25.97 -2.93
C ARG A 235 -0.24 -25.36 -4.14
N GLN A 236 -0.90 -24.23 -3.94
CA GLN A 236 -1.72 -23.55 -4.97
C GLN A 236 -0.89 -23.09 -6.16
N ILE A 237 0.32 -22.57 -5.93
CA ILE A 237 1.16 -22.10 -7.05
C ILE A 237 1.58 -23.24 -7.98
N VAL A 238 1.85 -24.43 -7.44
CA VAL A 238 2.19 -25.59 -8.26
C VAL A 238 0.98 -26.05 -9.08
N GLU A 239 -0.21 -26.02 -8.50
CA GLU A 239 -1.46 -26.31 -9.23
C GLU A 239 -1.68 -25.29 -10.35
N ASN A 240 -1.57 -23.99 -10.08
CA ASN A 240 -1.75 -22.94 -11.09
C ASN A 240 -0.69 -23.05 -12.20
N ALA A 241 0.55 -23.35 -11.87
CA ALA A 241 1.59 -23.61 -12.89
C ALA A 241 1.21 -24.78 -13.80
N LYS A 242 0.74 -25.90 -13.25
CA LYS A 242 0.27 -27.04 -14.06
C LYS A 242 -0.96 -26.72 -14.90
N ARG A 243 -1.92 -25.98 -14.35
CA ARG A 243 -3.08 -25.52 -15.12
C ARG A 243 -2.64 -24.72 -16.35
N TYR A 244 -1.75 -23.76 -16.20
CA TYR A 244 -1.25 -22.97 -17.31
C TYR A 244 -0.43 -23.82 -18.32
N TYR A 245 0.61 -24.51 -17.86
CA TYR A 245 1.55 -25.18 -18.77
C TYR A 245 1.06 -26.54 -19.29
N GLU A 246 0.25 -27.28 -18.52
CA GLU A 246 -0.20 -28.62 -18.90
C GLU A 246 -1.65 -28.67 -19.42
N GLN A 247 -2.47 -27.63 -19.11
CA GLN A 247 -3.88 -27.58 -19.49
C GLN A 247 -4.25 -26.37 -20.37
N ASP A 248 -3.27 -25.51 -20.69
CA ASP A 248 -3.47 -24.29 -21.49
C ASP A 248 -4.47 -23.29 -20.87
N ASP A 249 -4.51 -23.24 -19.54
CA ASP A 249 -5.46 -22.41 -18.80
C ASP A 249 -4.84 -21.05 -18.45
N GLU A 250 -5.13 -20.03 -19.28
CA GLU A 250 -4.65 -18.67 -19.09
C GLU A 250 -5.39 -17.91 -17.97
N SER A 251 -6.48 -18.47 -17.43
CA SER A 251 -7.23 -17.81 -16.36
C SER A 251 -6.46 -17.66 -15.04
N VAL A 252 -5.36 -18.40 -14.89
CA VAL A 252 -4.47 -18.35 -13.73
C VAL A 252 -3.34 -17.33 -13.85
N LEU A 253 -3.22 -16.65 -15.00
CA LEU A 253 -2.20 -15.62 -15.22
C LEU A 253 -2.56 -14.32 -14.49
N PRO A 254 -1.58 -13.60 -13.94
CA PRO A 254 -1.85 -12.38 -13.18
C PRO A 254 -2.59 -11.29 -13.97
N ARG A 255 -2.32 -11.10 -15.27
CA ARG A 255 -3.06 -10.13 -16.10
C ARG A 255 -4.49 -10.59 -16.44
N SER A 256 -4.77 -11.89 -16.43
CA SER A 256 -6.13 -12.42 -16.59
C SER A 256 -6.95 -12.23 -15.31
N ILE A 257 -6.35 -12.44 -14.14
CA ILE A 257 -6.96 -12.26 -12.82
C ILE A 257 -7.09 -10.77 -12.49
N ALA A 258 -5.98 -10.04 -12.47
CA ALA A 258 -5.91 -8.61 -12.16
C ALA A 258 -6.14 -7.78 -13.44
N ASN A 259 -7.29 -7.94 -14.06
CA ASN A 259 -7.74 -7.15 -15.21
C ASN A 259 -8.39 -5.82 -14.75
N PHE A 260 -8.87 -5.01 -15.68
CA PHE A 260 -9.46 -3.69 -15.38
C PHE A 260 -10.54 -3.74 -14.29
N LYS A 261 -11.47 -4.71 -14.35
CA LYS A 261 -12.53 -4.87 -13.33
C LYS A 261 -11.98 -5.28 -11.96
N ALA A 262 -10.90 -6.05 -11.92
CA ALA A 262 -10.24 -6.39 -10.66
C ALA A 262 -9.56 -5.16 -10.03
N PHE A 263 -9.02 -4.25 -10.86
CA PHE A 263 -8.53 -2.94 -10.38
C PHE A 263 -9.66 -2.07 -9.84
N GLU A 264 -10.84 -2.08 -10.45
CA GLU A 264 -12.03 -1.44 -9.89
C GLU A 264 -12.43 -2.06 -8.54
N ASN A 265 -12.42 -3.40 -8.41
CA ASN A 265 -12.67 -4.09 -7.13
C ASN A 265 -11.66 -3.68 -6.06
N ALA A 266 -10.37 -3.64 -6.40
CA ALA A 266 -9.31 -3.25 -5.48
C ALA A 266 -9.47 -1.78 -5.03
N MET A 267 -9.73 -0.87 -5.98
CA MET A 267 -9.95 0.54 -5.65
C MET A 267 -11.24 0.75 -4.85
N THR A 268 -12.30 0.01 -5.17
CA THR A 268 -13.55 0.01 -4.39
C THR A 268 -13.31 -0.43 -2.96
N LEU A 269 -12.54 -1.50 -2.74
CA LEU A 269 -12.16 -1.95 -1.39
C LEU A 269 -11.38 -0.86 -0.65
N ASP A 270 -10.40 -0.22 -1.29
CA ASP A 270 -9.59 0.84 -0.67
C ASP A 270 -10.43 2.05 -0.24
N ILE A 271 -11.37 2.48 -1.11
CA ILE A 271 -12.33 3.55 -0.82
C ILE A 271 -13.24 3.17 0.35
N VAL A 272 -13.80 1.96 0.35
CA VAL A 272 -14.67 1.42 1.41
C VAL A 272 -13.99 1.39 2.77
N MET A 273 -12.70 1.06 2.80
CA MET A 273 -11.90 1.00 4.03
C MET A 273 -11.36 2.36 4.47
N GLY A 274 -11.42 3.39 3.62
CA GLY A 274 -10.67 4.63 3.82
C GLY A 274 -9.18 4.37 3.95
N GLY A 275 -8.63 3.61 3.00
CA GLY A 275 -7.26 3.17 2.96
C GLY A 275 -6.24 4.29 2.76
N SER A 276 -5.03 3.94 2.40
CA SER A 276 -3.94 4.90 2.21
C SER A 276 -4.01 5.55 0.82
N THR A 277 -3.76 6.86 0.72
CA THR A 277 -3.60 7.52 -0.58
C THR A 277 -2.43 6.94 -1.39
N ASN A 278 -1.44 6.32 -0.74
CA ASN A 278 -0.34 5.64 -1.42
C ASN A 278 -0.81 4.45 -2.28
N THR A 279 -1.92 3.80 -1.94
CA THR A 279 -2.49 2.71 -2.76
C THR A 279 -2.89 3.20 -4.14
N ILE A 280 -3.41 4.44 -4.25
CA ILE A 280 -3.70 5.08 -5.54
C ILE A 280 -2.43 5.10 -6.40
N LEU A 281 -1.33 5.62 -5.84
CA LEU A 281 -0.04 5.68 -6.53
C LEU A 281 0.44 4.29 -6.99
N HIS A 282 0.22 3.26 -6.15
CA HIS A 282 0.66 1.90 -6.44
C HIS A 282 -0.25 1.19 -7.44
N LEU A 283 -1.56 1.41 -7.39
CA LEU A 283 -2.49 0.85 -8.38
C LEU A 283 -2.29 1.48 -9.76
N LEU A 284 -2.08 2.80 -9.85
CA LEU A 284 -1.76 3.45 -11.12
C LEU A 284 -0.46 2.88 -11.73
N ALA A 285 0.56 2.68 -10.90
CA ALA A 285 1.80 2.04 -11.33
C ALA A 285 1.57 0.60 -11.81
N ALA A 286 0.79 -0.18 -11.07
CA ALA A 286 0.45 -1.56 -11.42
C ALA A 286 -0.41 -1.65 -12.69
N ALA A 287 -1.35 -0.73 -12.88
CA ALA A 287 -2.17 -0.65 -14.09
C ALA A 287 -1.31 -0.43 -15.34
N GLN A 288 -0.30 0.44 -15.25
CA GLN A 288 0.64 0.64 -16.35
C GLN A 288 1.41 -0.64 -16.69
N GLU A 289 1.89 -1.40 -15.69
CA GLU A 289 2.59 -2.68 -15.91
C GLU A 289 1.65 -3.79 -16.43
N ALA A 290 0.38 -3.71 -16.10
CA ALA A 290 -0.66 -4.61 -16.62
C ALA A 290 -1.16 -4.20 -18.02
N GLU A 291 -0.68 -3.07 -18.56
CA GLU A 291 -1.13 -2.49 -19.83
C GLU A 291 -2.64 -2.13 -19.83
N LEU A 292 -3.14 -1.63 -18.70
CA LEU A 292 -4.52 -1.21 -18.49
C LEU A 292 -4.66 0.30 -18.56
N ASP A 293 -5.73 0.76 -19.19
CA ASP A 293 -6.12 2.19 -19.24
C ASP A 293 -6.97 2.54 -17.98
N PHE A 294 -6.34 2.39 -16.81
CA PHE A 294 -6.94 2.71 -15.52
C PHE A 294 -6.23 3.94 -14.94
N ASP A 295 -6.96 5.03 -14.74
CA ASP A 295 -6.42 6.33 -14.35
C ASP A 295 -7.13 6.99 -13.15
N LEU A 296 -6.73 8.22 -12.80
CA LEU A 296 -7.33 8.99 -11.72
C LEU A 296 -8.82 9.31 -11.95
N LYS A 297 -9.30 9.33 -13.19
CA LYS A 297 -10.72 9.58 -13.49
C LYS A 297 -11.57 8.38 -13.12
N ASP A 298 -11.05 7.14 -13.29
CA ASP A 298 -11.72 5.94 -12.81
C ASP A 298 -11.80 5.95 -11.28
N ILE A 299 -10.73 6.37 -10.62
CA ILE A 299 -10.70 6.49 -9.16
C ILE A 299 -11.69 7.56 -8.68
N ASP A 300 -11.76 8.72 -9.32
CA ASP A 300 -12.75 9.75 -9.01
C ASP A 300 -14.19 9.25 -9.22
N ARG A 301 -14.43 8.56 -10.34
CA ARG A 301 -15.74 7.94 -10.63
C ARG A 301 -16.17 6.95 -9.55
N LEU A 302 -15.27 6.07 -9.12
CA LEU A 302 -15.54 5.11 -8.04
C LEU A 302 -15.78 5.84 -6.72
N SER A 303 -14.94 6.80 -6.36
CA SER A 303 -15.01 7.50 -5.07
C SER A 303 -16.32 8.28 -4.85
N ARG A 304 -17.01 8.66 -5.93
CA ARG A 304 -18.32 9.34 -5.86
C ARG A 304 -19.49 8.39 -5.59
N ASN A 305 -19.32 7.10 -5.86
CA ASN A 305 -20.42 6.11 -5.84
C ASN A 305 -20.23 5.03 -4.77
N VAL A 306 -19.06 4.96 -4.16
CA VAL A 306 -18.70 3.92 -3.20
C VAL A 306 -18.75 4.49 -1.79
N PRO A 307 -19.62 3.96 -0.89
CA PRO A 307 -19.71 4.40 0.50
C PRO A 307 -18.52 3.91 1.34
N GLN A 308 -18.29 4.55 2.49
CA GLN A 308 -17.37 4.03 3.48
C GLN A 308 -18.08 3.02 4.39
N LEU A 309 -17.72 1.73 4.28
CA LEU A 309 -18.33 0.65 5.06
C LEU A 309 -17.43 0.09 6.15
N CYS A 310 -16.14 0.42 6.15
CA CYS A 310 -15.19 -0.03 7.16
C CYS A 310 -14.39 1.15 7.72
N LYS A 311 -14.18 1.18 9.04
CA LYS A 311 -13.42 2.25 9.68
C LYS A 311 -12.54 1.68 10.79
N VAL A 312 -11.22 1.79 10.59
CA VAL A 312 -10.18 1.28 11.48
C VAL A 312 -9.08 2.31 11.66
N ALA A 313 -8.20 2.13 12.62
CA ALA A 313 -7.06 3.01 12.85
C ALA A 313 -6.29 3.27 11.53
N PRO A 314 -5.85 4.49 11.26
CA PRO A 314 -5.91 5.70 12.10
C PRO A 314 -7.24 6.48 12.00
N ASN A 315 -8.19 6.04 11.17
CA ASN A 315 -9.47 6.73 10.96
C ASN A 315 -10.46 6.51 12.13
N SER A 316 -10.16 5.57 13.02
CA SER A 316 -10.92 5.27 14.25
C SER A 316 -9.96 4.78 15.33
N PRO A 317 -10.08 5.25 16.59
CA PRO A 317 -9.30 4.73 17.70
C PRO A 317 -9.84 3.39 18.24
N LEU A 318 -11.01 2.95 17.76
CA LEU A 318 -11.74 1.81 18.33
C LEU A 318 -11.29 0.47 17.75
N TYR A 319 -10.94 0.44 16.46
CA TYR A 319 -10.72 -0.79 15.70
C TYR A 319 -9.35 -0.82 15.04
N HIS A 320 -8.75 -2.02 15.02
CA HIS A 320 -7.49 -2.34 14.36
C HIS A 320 -7.66 -3.55 13.42
N MET A 321 -6.60 -4.00 12.75
CA MET A 321 -6.68 -5.12 11.81
C MET A 321 -7.16 -6.42 12.46
N GLU A 322 -6.86 -6.64 13.72
CA GLU A 322 -7.35 -7.79 14.49
C GLU A 322 -8.89 -7.78 14.64
N ASP A 323 -9.51 -6.61 14.70
CA ASP A 323 -10.96 -6.44 14.75
C ASP A 323 -11.59 -6.68 13.36
N VAL A 324 -10.94 -6.21 12.29
CA VAL A 324 -11.35 -6.53 10.90
C VAL A 324 -11.31 -8.04 10.68
N HIS A 325 -10.25 -8.72 11.12
CA HIS A 325 -10.16 -10.18 10.99
C HIS A 325 -11.33 -10.86 11.71
N ARG A 326 -11.59 -10.50 12.97
CA ARG A 326 -12.72 -11.02 13.75
C ARG A 326 -14.07 -10.78 13.08
N ALA A 327 -14.22 -9.68 12.34
CA ALA A 327 -15.43 -9.34 11.60
C ALA A 327 -15.58 -10.07 10.24
N GLY A 328 -14.71 -11.05 9.95
CA GLY A 328 -14.72 -11.85 8.73
C GLY A 328 -13.70 -11.40 7.68
N GLY A 329 -12.75 -10.52 8.06
CA GLY A 329 -11.64 -10.12 7.22
C GLY A 329 -12.06 -9.39 5.94
N ILE A 330 -11.20 -9.45 4.95
CA ILE A 330 -11.40 -8.77 3.67
C ILE A 330 -12.57 -9.39 2.90
N MET A 331 -12.77 -10.71 3.01
CA MET A 331 -13.90 -11.38 2.37
C MET A 331 -15.25 -10.87 2.89
N ALA A 332 -15.36 -10.50 4.16
CA ALA A 332 -16.58 -9.88 4.68
C ALA A 332 -16.80 -8.46 4.14
N ILE A 333 -15.74 -7.67 3.97
CA ILE A 333 -15.85 -6.33 3.34
C ILE A 333 -16.26 -6.48 1.87
N LEU A 334 -15.60 -7.36 1.12
CA LEU A 334 -15.98 -7.66 -0.27
C LEU A 334 -17.41 -8.21 -0.37
N GLY A 335 -17.86 -8.98 0.62
CA GLY A 335 -19.23 -9.46 0.74
C GLY A 335 -20.24 -8.32 0.91
N GLU A 336 -19.94 -7.28 1.70
CA GLU A 336 -20.81 -6.10 1.81
C GLU A 336 -20.80 -5.27 0.53
N ILE A 337 -19.65 -5.14 -0.14
CA ILE A 337 -19.52 -4.48 -1.46
C ILE A 337 -20.37 -5.24 -2.50
N ASP A 338 -20.35 -6.58 -2.48
CA ASP A 338 -21.14 -7.43 -3.38
C ASP A 338 -22.65 -7.27 -3.13
N ARG A 339 -23.08 -7.27 -1.86
CA ARG A 339 -24.48 -7.01 -1.47
C ARG A 339 -24.97 -5.62 -1.89
N ALA A 340 -24.07 -4.65 -1.92
CA ALA A 340 -24.34 -3.30 -2.42
C ALA A 340 -24.36 -3.22 -3.97
N GLY A 341 -24.03 -4.30 -4.69
CA GLY A 341 -23.97 -4.33 -6.16
C GLY A 341 -22.79 -3.56 -6.75
N LEU A 342 -21.71 -3.40 -5.98
CA LEU A 342 -20.52 -2.62 -6.34
C LEU A 342 -19.28 -3.49 -6.62
N LEU A 343 -19.43 -4.83 -6.68
CA LEU A 343 -18.32 -5.77 -6.90
C LEU A 343 -18.47 -6.50 -8.23
N HIS A 344 -17.40 -6.61 -8.97
CA HIS A 344 -17.30 -7.55 -10.10
C HIS A 344 -16.96 -8.94 -9.56
N ASN A 345 -17.97 -9.71 -9.21
CA ASN A 345 -17.82 -10.99 -8.51
C ASN A 345 -17.60 -12.20 -9.44
N GLU A 346 -17.72 -12.00 -10.75
CA GLU A 346 -17.51 -13.04 -11.76
C GLU A 346 -16.02 -13.34 -12.05
N LEU A 347 -15.09 -12.52 -11.54
CA LEU A 347 -13.68 -12.59 -11.87
C LEU A 347 -12.99 -13.78 -11.20
N PRO A 348 -12.05 -14.46 -11.89
CA PRO A 348 -11.27 -15.54 -11.30
C PRO A 348 -10.32 -15.03 -10.21
N THR A 349 -9.93 -15.93 -9.32
CA THR A 349 -8.87 -15.71 -8.34
C THR A 349 -7.83 -16.82 -8.41
N VAL A 350 -6.68 -16.63 -7.77
CA VAL A 350 -5.65 -17.68 -7.71
C VAL A 350 -6.12 -18.97 -7.05
N HIS A 351 -7.21 -18.94 -6.29
CA HIS A 351 -7.69 -20.07 -5.47
C HIS A 351 -9.15 -20.48 -5.76
N SER A 352 -9.89 -19.73 -6.56
CA SER A 352 -11.31 -20.01 -6.85
C SER A 352 -11.62 -19.66 -8.30
N ALA A 353 -12.62 -20.33 -8.87
CA ALA A 353 -13.06 -20.09 -10.24
C ALA A 353 -13.63 -18.67 -10.43
N SER A 354 -14.26 -18.12 -9.37
CA SER A 354 -14.73 -16.74 -9.33
C SER A 354 -14.61 -16.15 -7.92
N MET A 355 -14.62 -14.82 -7.84
CA MET A 355 -14.73 -14.09 -6.57
C MET A 355 -16.04 -14.44 -5.85
N LYS A 356 -17.12 -14.69 -6.61
CA LYS A 356 -18.38 -15.17 -6.04
C LYS A 356 -18.20 -16.48 -5.28
N ASP A 357 -17.52 -17.48 -5.86
CA ASP A 357 -17.26 -18.77 -5.21
C ASP A 357 -16.38 -18.60 -3.96
N ALA A 358 -15.43 -17.66 -4.01
CA ALA A 358 -14.62 -17.29 -2.86
C ALA A 358 -15.49 -16.70 -1.74
N LEU A 359 -16.40 -15.78 -2.06
CA LEU A 359 -17.32 -15.16 -1.11
C LEU A 359 -18.33 -16.17 -0.55
N ASP A 360 -18.87 -17.07 -1.38
CA ASP A 360 -19.79 -18.11 -0.94
C ASP A 360 -19.14 -19.06 0.09
N THR A 361 -17.80 -19.18 0.06
CA THR A 361 -17.03 -19.99 1.01
C THR A 361 -16.62 -19.20 2.27
N TRP A 362 -16.13 -17.95 2.10
CA TRP A 362 -15.38 -17.24 3.13
C TRP A 362 -16.12 -16.06 3.78
N ASP A 363 -17.20 -15.54 3.18
CA ASP A 363 -17.98 -14.46 3.80
C ASP A 363 -18.84 -15.01 4.94
N ILE A 364 -18.55 -14.58 6.18
CA ILE A 364 -19.24 -15.03 7.39
C ILE A 364 -20.73 -14.66 7.43
N MET A 365 -21.20 -13.76 6.57
CA MET A 365 -22.60 -13.37 6.46
C MET A 365 -23.38 -14.21 5.43
N ARG A 366 -22.73 -15.17 4.74
CA ARG A 366 -23.36 -16.15 3.85
C ARG A 366 -23.60 -17.45 4.63
N ASN A 367 -23.18 -18.58 4.18
CA ASN A 367 -23.35 -19.86 4.89
C ASN A 367 -21.98 -20.44 5.30
N PRO A 368 -21.26 -19.79 6.25
CA PRO A 368 -19.91 -20.19 6.60
C PRO A 368 -19.88 -21.56 7.27
N THR A 369 -18.86 -22.36 6.94
CA THR A 369 -18.60 -23.60 7.68
C THR A 369 -18.07 -23.30 9.08
N PRO A 370 -18.14 -24.27 10.02
CA PRO A 370 -17.53 -24.10 11.34
C PRO A 370 -16.04 -23.77 11.29
N GLU A 371 -15.30 -24.31 10.31
CA GLU A 371 -13.87 -24.07 10.12
C GLU A 371 -13.59 -22.63 9.71
N VAL A 372 -14.43 -22.03 8.85
CA VAL A 372 -14.32 -20.63 8.44
C VAL A 372 -14.61 -19.70 9.62
N LEU A 373 -15.64 -20.02 10.41
CA LEU A 373 -15.92 -19.25 11.64
C LEU A 373 -14.78 -19.35 12.65
N GLU A 374 -14.19 -20.54 12.80
CA GLU A 374 -13.07 -20.74 13.71
C GLU A 374 -11.83 -19.96 13.25
N PHE A 375 -11.55 -19.93 11.94
CA PHE A 375 -10.46 -19.14 11.35
C PHE A 375 -10.59 -17.64 11.70
N TYR A 376 -11.77 -17.06 11.55
CA TYR A 376 -11.99 -15.64 11.83
C TYR A 376 -12.10 -15.29 13.34
N LYS A 377 -12.06 -16.27 14.23
CA LYS A 377 -11.90 -16.04 15.67
C LYS A 377 -10.45 -15.79 16.07
N ALA A 378 -9.47 -15.97 15.20
CA ALA A 378 -8.08 -15.72 15.52
C ALA A 378 -7.89 -14.29 16.06
N GLY A 379 -7.27 -14.17 17.22
CA GLY A 379 -7.13 -12.92 17.96
C GLY A 379 -5.73 -12.69 18.50
N PRO A 380 -5.47 -11.52 19.11
CA PRO A 380 -4.17 -11.16 19.68
C PRO A 380 -3.94 -11.87 21.01
N ALA A 381 -2.68 -12.24 21.28
CA ALA A 381 -2.25 -12.70 22.60
C ALA A 381 -1.93 -11.55 23.56
N GLY A 382 -1.59 -10.36 23.05
CA GLY A 382 -1.16 -9.22 23.84
C GLY A 382 0.22 -9.40 24.47
N ILE A 383 1.07 -10.25 23.89
CA ILE A 383 2.42 -10.54 24.39
C ILE A 383 3.44 -10.04 23.35
N PRO A 384 4.36 -9.13 23.71
CA PRO A 384 5.40 -8.66 22.80
C PRO A 384 6.27 -9.81 22.29
N THR A 385 6.42 -9.90 20.94
CA THR A 385 7.21 -10.96 20.31
C THR A 385 7.59 -10.62 18.87
N GLN A 386 8.77 -11.08 18.41
CA GLN A 386 9.19 -11.04 17.01
C GLN A 386 9.03 -12.41 16.31
N THR A 387 8.43 -13.39 17.00
CA THR A 387 8.29 -14.76 16.49
C THR A 387 6.93 -14.94 15.82
N ALA A 388 6.94 -15.31 14.53
CA ALA A 388 5.72 -15.68 13.81
C ALA A 388 5.10 -16.95 14.40
N PHE A 389 3.77 -17.09 14.24
CA PHE A 389 2.98 -18.28 14.59
C PHE A 389 3.13 -18.71 16.08
N SER A 390 3.53 -17.78 16.96
CA SER A 390 3.90 -18.06 18.36
C SER A 390 2.71 -18.18 19.30
N GLN A 391 1.49 -17.92 18.82
CA GLN A 391 0.28 -17.96 19.65
C GLN A 391 -0.94 -18.46 18.86
N SER A 392 -1.97 -18.93 19.58
CA SER A 392 -3.23 -19.46 19.02
C SER A 392 -4.47 -18.94 19.73
N THR A 393 -4.39 -17.71 20.24
CA THR A 393 -5.49 -17.06 20.98
C THR A 393 -6.68 -16.82 20.05
N ARG A 394 -7.90 -17.06 20.56
CA ARG A 394 -9.12 -16.89 19.80
C ARG A 394 -10.16 -16.08 20.57
N TYR A 395 -10.89 -15.28 19.84
CA TYR A 395 -12.12 -14.66 20.36
C TYR A 395 -13.21 -15.74 20.59
N PRO A 396 -14.10 -15.54 21.56
CA PRO A 396 -15.23 -16.47 21.77
C PRO A 396 -16.16 -16.60 20.54
N THR A 397 -16.35 -15.47 19.83
CA THR A 397 -17.24 -15.36 18.68
C THR A 397 -16.63 -14.45 17.61
N VAL A 398 -17.00 -14.68 16.36
CA VAL A 398 -16.80 -13.67 15.30
C VAL A 398 -17.66 -12.44 15.58
N ASP A 399 -17.35 -11.32 14.94
CA ASP A 399 -18.13 -10.09 14.97
C ASP A 399 -19.01 -9.99 13.73
N GLY A 400 -20.30 -10.26 13.87
CA GLY A 400 -21.30 -10.13 12.81
C GLY A 400 -22.10 -8.84 12.83
N ASP A 401 -21.76 -7.88 13.71
CA ASP A 401 -22.47 -6.59 13.80
C ASP A 401 -22.18 -5.72 12.58
N ARG A 402 -23.18 -5.62 11.69
CA ARG A 402 -23.14 -4.80 10.48
C ARG A 402 -23.83 -3.45 10.64
N GLU A 403 -24.34 -3.15 11.82
CA GLU A 403 -24.95 -1.87 12.15
C GLU A 403 -23.95 -0.94 12.85
N ASN A 404 -23.23 -1.45 13.86
CA ASN A 404 -22.36 -0.66 14.74
C ASN A 404 -20.89 -1.12 14.74
N GLY A 405 -20.58 -2.27 14.14
CA GLY A 405 -19.25 -2.86 14.09
C GLY A 405 -18.26 -2.08 13.22
N CYS A 406 -17.03 -2.61 13.13
CA CYS A 406 -16.00 -2.01 12.27
C CYS A 406 -16.29 -2.18 10.77
N ILE A 407 -17.00 -3.25 10.39
CA ILE A 407 -17.52 -3.47 9.03
C ILE A 407 -19.03 -3.30 9.09
N ARG A 408 -19.56 -2.39 8.30
CA ARG A 408 -20.99 -2.05 8.25
C ARG A 408 -21.62 -2.41 6.91
N ASN A 409 -22.94 -2.61 6.90
CA ASN A 409 -23.72 -2.75 5.67
C ASN A 409 -23.99 -1.35 5.05
N LEU A 410 -24.55 -1.35 3.83
CA LEU A 410 -24.83 -0.12 3.09
C LEU A 410 -25.77 0.85 3.84
N GLU A 411 -26.78 0.32 4.54
CA GLU A 411 -27.77 1.14 5.27
C GLU A 411 -27.16 1.87 6.46
N ASN A 412 -26.08 1.33 7.04
CA ASN A 412 -25.39 1.85 8.20
C ASN A 412 -23.98 2.36 7.88
N ALA A 413 -23.71 2.70 6.62
CA ALA A 413 -22.42 3.20 6.17
C ALA A 413 -21.92 4.37 7.04
N TYR A 414 -20.61 4.46 7.24
CA TYR A 414 -19.99 5.58 7.96
C TYR A 414 -20.14 6.91 7.22
N SER A 415 -20.13 6.85 5.88
CA SER A 415 -20.45 7.97 4.99
C SER A 415 -20.98 7.44 3.66
N ILE A 416 -21.79 8.26 2.99
CA ILE A 416 -22.37 7.95 1.67
C ILE A 416 -21.30 8.00 0.59
N GLU A 417 -20.36 8.94 0.68
CA GLU A 417 -19.18 9.03 -0.17
C GLU A 417 -18.00 8.35 0.52
N GLY A 418 -17.12 7.75 -0.28
CA GLY A 418 -16.00 6.95 0.21
C GLY A 418 -14.92 7.75 0.94
N GLY A 419 -13.97 7.03 1.52
CA GLY A 419 -12.90 7.61 2.33
C GLY A 419 -11.78 8.32 1.56
N LEU A 420 -11.87 8.41 0.21
CA LEU A 420 -10.88 9.03 -0.67
C LEU A 420 -11.57 9.89 -1.72
N ALA A 421 -10.91 10.97 -2.15
CA ALA A 421 -11.39 11.83 -3.24
C ALA A 421 -10.25 12.35 -4.10
N VAL A 422 -10.53 12.58 -5.39
CA VAL A 422 -9.63 13.26 -6.32
C VAL A 422 -10.15 14.66 -6.57
N LEU A 423 -9.28 15.67 -6.46
CA LEU A 423 -9.61 17.05 -6.73
C LEU A 423 -8.85 17.55 -7.96
N TYR A 424 -9.48 18.43 -8.74
CA TYR A 424 -8.91 19.05 -9.93
C TYR A 424 -9.03 20.57 -9.86
N GLY A 425 -8.20 21.29 -10.59
CA GLY A 425 -8.30 22.75 -10.67
C GLY A 425 -7.02 23.38 -11.19
N ASN A 426 -6.96 24.71 -11.14
CA ASN A 426 -5.83 25.44 -11.71
C ASN A 426 -4.51 25.24 -10.95
N ILE A 427 -4.55 24.65 -9.74
CA ILE A 427 -3.35 24.24 -8.98
C ILE A 427 -2.93 22.81 -9.36
N ALA A 428 -3.89 21.91 -9.60
CA ALA A 428 -3.69 20.48 -9.84
C ALA A 428 -4.41 20.06 -11.14
N LEU A 429 -3.81 20.38 -12.29
CA LEU A 429 -4.40 20.13 -13.61
C LEU A 429 -4.61 18.64 -13.88
N ASP A 430 -3.66 17.81 -13.44
CA ASP A 430 -3.70 16.36 -13.59
C ASP A 430 -4.23 15.65 -12.33
N GLY A 431 -4.72 16.45 -11.36
CA GLY A 431 -5.38 15.98 -10.14
C GLY A 431 -4.48 15.99 -8.91
N CYS A 432 -5.12 15.86 -7.77
CA CYS A 432 -4.52 15.61 -6.46
C CYS A 432 -5.47 14.77 -5.62
N VAL A 433 -4.98 14.16 -4.54
CA VAL A 433 -5.72 13.16 -3.76
C VAL A 433 -5.87 13.62 -2.32
N VAL A 434 -7.07 13.44 -1.76
CA VAL A 434 -7.38 13.69 -0.35
C VAL A 434 -8.00 12.45 0.29
N LYS A 435 -7.57 12.13 1.52
CA LYS A 435 -8.18 11.10 2.35
C LYS A 435 -9.34 11.73 3.16
N THR A 436 -10.56 11.61 2.65
CA THR A 436 -11.75 12.22 3.25
C THR A 436 -12.20 11.53 4.52
N ALA A 437 -11.88 10.24 4.70
CA ALA A 437 -12.24 9.47 5.89
C ALA A 437 -11.77 10.06 7.24
N GLY A 438 -10.74 10.90 7.21
CA GLY A 438 -10.18 11.57 8.38
C GLY A 438 -10.42 13.08 8.44
N VAL A 439 -11.24 13.64 7.54
CA VAL A 439 -11.55 15.07 7.47
C VAL A 439 -12.88 15.35 8.13
N ASP A 440 -12.93 16.39 8.99
CA ASP A 440 -14.17 16.89 9.58
C ASP A 440 -15.05 17.53 8.49
N GLU A 441 -16.34 17.20 8.46
CA GLU A 441 -17.27 17.71 7.44
C GLU A 441 -17.33 19.23 7.38
N SER A 442 -17.09 19.92 8.50
CA SER A 442 -17.10 21.39 8.58
C SER A 442 -16.01 22.06 7.73
N ILE A 443 -14.96 21.32 7.36
CA ILE A 443 -13.85 21.82 6.53
C ILE A 443 -13.77 21.13 5.16
N HIS A 444 -14.83 20.44 4.71
CA HIS A 444 -14.91 19.91 3.35
C HIS A 444 -14.91 21.02 2.28
N VAL A 445 -15.35 22.23 2.63
CA VAL A 445 -15.12 23.44 1.86
C VAL A 445 -14.23 24.36 2.70
N PHE A 446 -13.02 24.62 2.23
CA PHE A 446 -12.02 25.38 2.96
C PHE A 446 -11.48 26.54 2.13
N HIS A 447 -11.53 27.74 2.69
CA HIS A 447 -10.97 28.96 2.13
C HIS A 447 -9.80 29.40 2.99
N GLY A 448 -8.63 29.53 2.42
CA GLY A 448 -7.45 29.90 3.18
C GLY A 448 -6.38 30.61 2.37
N LYS A 449 -5.32 31.01 3.05
CA LYS A 449 -4.17 31.66 2.44
C LYS A 449 -2.98 30.69 2.37
N ALA A 450 -2.26 30.74 1.27
CA ALA A 450 -1.06 29.95 1.09
C ALA A 450 0.04 30.35 2.08
N LYS A 451 0.54 29.40 2.86
CA LYS A 451 1.76 29.47 3.65
C LYS A 451 2.79 28.53 3.03
N ILE A 452 3.85 29.09 2.43
CA ILE A 452 4.72 28.35 1.52
C ILE A 452 5.96 27.79 2.24
N PHE A 453 6.21 26.48 2.04
CA PHE A 453 7.44 25.80 2.44
C PHE A 453 8.00 24.97 1.28
N GLU A 454 9.31 24.99 1.10
CA GLU A 454 9.97 24.30 -0.02
C GLU A 454 10.64 22.96 0.39
N SER A 455 10.30 22.46 1.58
CA SER A 455 10.65 21.13 2.07
C SER A 455 9.78 20.73 3.27
N GLN A 456 9.72 19.43 3.56
CA GLN A 456 9.13 18.93 4.81
C GLN A 456 9.80 19.56 6.03
N ASP A 457 11.14 19.63 6.04
CA ASP A 457 11.90 20.12 7.19
C ASP A 457 11.58 21.58 7.50
N SER A 458 11.48 22.43 6.47
CA SER A 458 11.10 23.84 6.65
C SER A 458 9.65 23.96 7.13
N ALA A 459 8.74 23.11 6.63
CA ALA A 459 7.35 23.10 7.11
C ALA A 459 7.25 22.67 8.57
N VAL A 460 7.96 21.62 8.97
CA VAL A 460 8.03 21.17 10.36
C VAL A 460 8.57 22.28 11.27
N ALA A 461 9.69 22.91 10.88
CA ALA A 461 10.29 24.01 11.64
C ALA A 461 9.30 25.19 11.79
N GLY A 462 8.61 25.57 10.72
CA GLY A 462 7.63 26.67 10.73
C GLY A 462 6.39 26.37 11.58
N ILE A 463 5.90 25.13 11.55
CA ILE A 463 4.76 24.70 12.40
C ILE A 463 5.15 24.76 13.87
N LEU A 464 6.32 24.21 14.23
CA LEU A 464 6.82 24.23 15.62
C LEU A 464 7.13 25.64 16.11
N ALA A 465 7.57 26.54 15.25
CA ALA A 465 7.83 27.96 15.56
C ALA A 465 6.54 28.82 15.58
N ASP A 466 5.36 28.21 15.48
CA ASP A 466 4.06 28.90 15.43
C ASP A 466 3.93 29.93 14.27
N GLU A 467 4.61 29.69 13.14
CA GLU A 467 4.45 30.51 11.94
C GLU A 467 3.15 30.23 11.19
N VAL A 468 2.61 29.02 11.33
CA VAL A 468 1.32 28.60 10.75
C VAL A 468 0.20 29.01 11.68
N LYS A 469 -0.86 29.60 11.12
CA LYS A 469 -2.03 30.12 11.85
C LYS A 469 -3.31 29.45 11.36
N GLU A 470 -4.35 29.56 12.17
CA GLU A 470 -5.71 29.19 11.76
C GLU A 470 -6.11 29.88 10.43
N GLY A 471 -6.65 29.12 9.50
CA GLY A 471 -7.03 29.57 8.16
C GLY A 471 -5.90 29.46 7.12
N ASP A 472 -4.70 29.05 7.50
CA ASP A 472 -3.63 28.84 6.53
C ASP A 472 -3.83 27.53 5.76
N ILE A 473 -3.39 27.56 4.49
CA ILE A 473 -3.16 26.37 3.66
C ILE A 473 -1.65 26.20 3.54
N VAL A 474 -1.12 25.23 4.26
CA VAL A 474 0.30 24.92 4.28
C VAL A 474 0.69 24.22 2.99
N ILE A 475 1.49 24.89 2.17
CA ILE A 475 1.97 24.36 0.89
C ILE A 475 3.39 23.81 1.08
N ILE A 476 3.56 22.50 0.86
CA ILE A 476 4.86 21.84 0.89
C ILE A 476 5.17 21.38 -0.53
N ARG A 477 6.08 22.08 -1.23
CA ARG A 477 6.36 21.84 -2.63
C ARG A 477 7.80 21.38 -2.87
N TYR A 478 8.08 20.84 -4.08
CA TYR A 478 9.34 20.21 -4.46
C TYR A 478 9.64 18.94 -3.64
N GLU A 479 8.60 18.24 -3.17
CA GLU A 479 8.68 16.94 -2.52
C GLU A 479 8.08 15.81 -3.39
N GLY A 480 7.81 16.09 -4.66
CA GLY A 480 7.31 15.12 -5.64
C GLY A 480 8.36 14.10 -6.10
N PRO A 481 7.98 13.23 -7.07
CA PRO A 481 8.87 12.17 -7.59
C PRO A 481 10.23 12.68 -8.07
N LYS A 482 10.27 13.79 -8.80
CA LYS A 482 11.50 14.43 -9.30
C LYS A 482 12.09 15.40 -8.30
N GLY A 483 11.24 16.26 -7.73
CA GLY A 483 11.66 17.37 -6.88
C GLY A 483 12.19 16.93 -5.53
N GLY A 484 11.67 15.85 -4.97
CA GLY A 484 12.03 15.30 -3.68
C GLY A 484 13.51 14.94 -3.53
N PRO A 485 14.17 14.20 -4.41
CA PRO A 485 13.62 13.16 -5.26
C PRO A 485 13.13 11.94 -4.46
N GLY A 486 12.23 11.14 -5.03
CA GLY A 486 11.71 9.95 -4.37
C GLY A 486 10.37 10.15 -3.68
N MET A 487 9.75 11.33 -3.83
CA MET A 487 8.39 11.62 -3.34
C MET A 487 8.23 11.28 -1.86
N GLN A 488 8.95 12.00 -1.02
CA GLN A 488 9.00 11.77 0.43
C GLN A 488 7.59 11.65 1.04
N GLU A 489 7.38 10.59 1.81
CA GLU A 489 6.14 10.40 2.56
C GLU A 489 6.20 11.20 3.86
N MET A 490 5.19 12.02 4.11
CA MET A 490 5.17 12.94 5.22
C MET A 490 4.10 12.57 6.24
N LEU A 491 4.47 12.53 7.52
CA LEU A 491 3.57 12.34 8.64
C LEU A 491 3.76 13.43 9.70
N TYR A 492 4.99 13.89 9.91
CA TYR A 492 5.31 14.89 10.93
C TYR A 492 4.57 16.23 10.76
N PRO A 493 4.45 16.84 9.56
CA PRO A 493 3.70 18.08 9.40
C PRO A 493 2.25 17.97 9.89
N THR A 494 1.58 16.85 9.56
CA THR A 494 0.18 16.62 9.95
C THR A 494 0.06 16.32 11.44
N SER A 495 0.98 15.56 12.01
CA SER A 495 1.02 15.24 13.44
C SER A 495 1.26 16.49 14.28
N TYR A 496 2.16 17.37 13.86
CA TYR A 496 2.45 18.62 14.57
C TYR A 496 1.34 19.66 14.45
N LEU A 497 0.67 19.78 13.30
CA LEU A 497 -0.55 20.59 13.21
C LEU A 497 -1.63 20.09 14.18
N LYS A 498 -1.79 18.79 14.30
CA LYS A 498 -2.72 18.17 15.27
C LYS A 498 -2.32 18.48 16.72
N SER A 499 -1.03 18.33 17.08
CA SER A 499 -0.54 18.62 18.45
C SER A 499 -0.68 20.10 18.82
N LYS A 500 -0.55 21.00 17.83
CA LYS A 500 -0.76 22.45 18.01
C LYS A 500 -2.25 22.88 18.00
N GLY A 501 -3.20 21.92 17.88
CA GLY A 501 -4.63 22.22 17.81
C GLY A 501 -5.12 22.78 16.46
N LEU A 502 -4.28 22.76 15.44
CA LEU A 502 -4.57 23.32 14.11
C LEU A 502 -5.12 22.29 13.11
N GLY A 503 -5.27 21.01 13.51
CA GLY A 503 -5.67 19.93 12.62
C GLY A 503 -7.03 20.06 11.93
N ALA A 504 -7.96 20.82 12.53
CA ALA A 504 -9.27 21.16 11.93
C ALA A 504 -9.36 22.63 11.47
N ALA A 505 -8.29 23.41 11.63
CA ALA A 505 -8.26 24.84 11.35
C ALA A 505 -7.33 25.22 10.17
N CYS A 506 -6.55 24.27 9.67
CA CYS A 506 -5.63 24.43 8.55
C CYS A 506 -5.80 23.30 7.54
N ALA A 507 -5.37 23.56 6.29
CA ALA A 507 -5.20 22.52 5.27
C ALA A 507 -3.71 22.36 4.92
N LEU A 508 -3.35 21.17 4.41
CA LEU A 508 -2.03 20.93 3.81
C LEU A 508 -2.19 20.54 2.34
N LEU A 509 -1.32 21.05 1.49
CA LEU A 509 -1.23 20.70 0.08
C LEU A 509 0.24 20.42 -0.30
N THR A 510 0.49 19.32 -0.99
CA THR A 510 1.84 18.95 -1.42
C THR A 510 1.85 18.24 -2.78
N ASP A 511 2.95 18.40 -3.51
CA ASP A 511 3.30 17.57 -4.66
C ASP A 511 4.01 16.26 -4.25
N GLY A 512 4.36 16.13 -2.97
CA GLY A 512 4.75 14.88 -2.34
C GLY A 512 3.55 14.01 -1.96
N ARG A 513 3.70 13.20 -0.91
CA ARG A 513 2.63 12.31 -0.39
C ARG A 513 2.57 12.34 1.13
N PHE A 514 1.40 12.04 1.64
CA PHE A 514 1.20 11.87 3.07
C PHE A 514 1.10 10.39 3.43
N SER A 515 1.50 10.06 4.66
CA SER A 515 1.35 8.73 5.23
C SER A 515 -0.12 8.31 5.32
N GLY A 516 -0.39 7.01 5.26
CA GLY A 516 -1.70 6.44 5.57
C GLY A 516 -2.20 6.78 6.98
N GLY A 517 -1.28 7.13 7.90
CA GLY A 517 -1.57 7.60 9.26
C GLY A 517 -2.02 9.06 9.38
N THR A 518 -2.04 9.79 8.27
CA THR A 518 -2.42 11.22 8.25
C THR A 518 -3.90 11.41 8.55
N SER A 519 -4.21 12.46 9.32
CA SER A 519 -5.57 12.95 9.60
C SER A 519 -5.65 14.46 9.31
N GLY A 520 -6.88 15.00 9.22
CA GLY A 520 -7.13 16.39 8.84
C GLY A 520 -7.12 16.59 7.32
N LEU A 521 -7.37 17.83 6.88
CA LEU A 521 -7.45 18.19 5.45
C LEU A 521 -6.07 18.20 4.81
N SER A 522 -5.59 17.02 4.40
CA SER A 522 -4.27 16.83 3.82
C SER A 522 -4.40 16.30 2.39
N ILE A 523 -3.91 17.09 1.43
CA ILE A 523 -4.04 16.88 0.00
C ILE A 523 -2.66 16.63 -0.58
N GLY A 524 -2.43 15.43 -1.07
CA GLY A 524 -1.16 15.01 -1.66
C GLY A 524 -1.24 14.75 -3.16
N HIS A 525 -0.12 14.33 -3.73
CA HIS A 525 0.00 13.93 -5.15
C HIS A 525 -0.38 15.04 -6.12
N CYS A 526 -0.22 16.33 -5.73
CA CYS A 526 -0.55 17.44 -6.60
C CYS A 526 0.22 17.35 -7.92
N SER A 527 -0.51 17.18 -9.00
CA SER A 527 0.05 16.90 -10.32
C SER A 527 -0.38 17.94 -11.35
N PRO A 528 0.56 18.37 -12.21
CA PRO A 528 1.99 18.09 -12.21
C PRO A 528 2.72 18.63 -10.97
N GLU A 529 3.79 17.96 -10.51
CA GLU A 529 4.62 18.45 -9.40
C GLU A 529 5.36 19.76 -9.73
N ALA A 530 5.77 20.54 -8.73
CA ALA A 530 6.49 21.80 -8.92
C ALA A 530 7.75 21.63 -9.79
N ALA A 531 8.55 20.59 -9.53
CA ALA A 531 9.78 20.32 -10.30
C ALA A 531 9.54 19.94 -11.77
N SER A 532 8.30 19.58 -12.13
CA SER A 532 7.86 19.30 -13.52
C SER A 532 7.07 20.46 -14.14
N GLY A 533 7.11 21.65 -13.56
CA GLY A 533 6.40 22.83 -14.05
C GLY A 533 4.93 22.93 -13.59
N GLY A 534 4.54 22.19 -12.55
CA GLY A 534 3.20 22.26 -11.97
C GLY A 534 2.87 23.60 -11.34
N ALA A 535 1.58 23.95 -11.38
CA ALA A 535 1.10 25.25 -10.90
C ALA A 535 1.29 25.46 -9.38
N ILE A 536 1.42 24.39 -8.60
CA ILE A 536 1.81 24.47 -7.18
C ILE A 536 3.15 25.23 -6.99
N GLY A 537 4.07 25.14 -7.97
CA GLY A 537 5.31 25.88 -7.99
C GLY A 537 5.18 27.38 -8.24
N LEU A 538 4.00 27.85 -8.71
CA LEU A 538 3.71 29.25 -9.00
C LEU A 538 3.07 30.00 -7.82
N LEU A 539 2.65 29.27 -6.79
CA LEU A 539 2.02 29.85 -5.61
C LEU A 539 3.00 30.73 -4.85
N VAL A 540 2.53 31.86 -4.33
CA VAL A 540 3.29 32.74 -3.46
C VAL A 540 2.59 32.92 -2.12
N GLU A 541 3.33 33.35 -1.12
CA GLU A 541 2.83 33.58 0.24
C GLU A 541 1.61 34.50 0.22
N GLY A 542 0.51 34.06 0.86
CA GLY A 542 -0.72 34.83 0.98
C GLY A 542 -1.72 34.69 -0.17
N ASP A 543 -1.42 33.91 -1.23
CA ASP A 543 -2.39 33.61 -2.28
C ASP A 543 -3.65 32.97 -1.69
N GLU A 544 -4.82 33.43 -2.13
CA GLU A 544 -6.10 32.87 -1.70
C GLU A 544 -6.42 31.58 -2.46
N ILE A 545 -6.70 30.51 -1.73
CA ILE A 545 -7.00 29.19 -2.29
C ILE A 545 -8.34 28.71 -1.75
N ILE A 546 -9.13 28.10 -2.64
CA ILE A 546 -10.38 27.44 -2.31
C ILE A 546 -10.22 25.95 -2.58
N ILE A 547 -10.49 25.14 -1.55
CA ILE A 547 -10.61 23.69 -1.60
C ILE A 547 -12.08 23.36 -1.42
N ASP A 548 -12.65 22.58 -2.34
CA ASP A 548 -14.06 22.17 -2.31
C ASP A 548 -14.16 20.67 -2.63
N ILE A 549 -14.16 19.86 -1.58
CA ILE A 549 -14.23 18.40 -1.70
C ILE A 549 -15.54 17.94 -2.35
N PRO A 550 -16.73 18.43 -1.96
CA PRO A 550 -17.99 18.10 -2.61
C PRO A 550 -17.99 18.32 -4.13
N ASN A 551 -17.43 19.43 -4.58
CA ASN A 551 -17.34 19.78 -6.01
C ASN A 551 -16.04 19.29 -6.66
N ARG A 552 -15.20 18.52 -5.92
CA ARG A 552 -13.94 17.95 -6.44
C ARG A 552 -13.01 19.00 -7.04
N SER A 553 -12.89 20.18 -6.38
CA SER A 553 -12.08 21.26 -6.92
C SER A 553 -11.07 21.85 -5.94
N ILE A 554 -9.94 22.33 -6.50
CA ILE A 554 -8.89 23.05 -5.79
C ILE A 554 -8.34 24.17 -6.70
N ASN A 555 -8.54 25.42 -6.28
CA ASN A 555 -8.19 26.56 -7.12
C ASN A 555 -7.54 27.69 -6.32
N VAL A 556 -6.50 28.29 -6.89
CA VAL A 556 -6.01 29.60 -6.45
C VAL A 556 -6.82 30.68 -7.13
N GLN A 557 -7.15 31.74 -6.39
CA GLN A 557 -7.97 32.87 -6.85
C GLN A 557 -7.12 33.88 -7.63
N LEU A 558 -6.55 33.44 -8.74
CA LEU A 558 -5.75 34.24 -9.66
C LEU A 558 -6.32 34.14 -11.07
N SER A 559 -6.13 35.20 -11.86
CA SER A 559 -6.48 35.17 -13.28
C SER A 559 -5.51 34.27 -14.07
N ASP A 560 -5.97 33.77 -15.22
CA ASP A 560 -5.12 32.97 -16.13
C ASP A 560 -3.92 33.82 -16.62
N GLU A 561 -4.10 35.13 -16.78
CA GLU A 561 -3.03 36.06 -17.16
C GLU A 561 -1.95 36.14 -16.07
N GLU A 562 -2.33 36.25 -14.80
CA GLU A 562 -1.39 36.28 -13.69
C GLU A 562 -0.64 34.93 -13.56
N LEU A 563 -1.33 33.81 -13.68
CA LEU A 563 -0.69 32.50 -13.69
C LEU A 563 0.30 32.35 -14.86
N ALA A 564 -0.02 32.82 -16.04
CA ALA A 564 0.87 32.81 -17.20
C ALA A 564 2.11 33.71 -16.99
N ASN A 565 1.92 34.89 -16.37
CA ASN A 565 3.03 35.79 -16.04
C ASN A 565 3.97 35.15 -15.01
N ARG A 566 3.42 34.53 -13.95
CA ARG A 566 4.22 33.79 -12.94
C ARG A 566 4.96 32.61 -13.56
N ARG A 567 4.32 31.88 -14.48
CA ARG A 567 4.95 30.77 -15.21
C ARG A 567 6.15 31.26 -16.02
N THR A 568 5.99 32.33 -16.79
CA THR A 568 7.07 32.92 -17.57
C THR A 568 8.25 33.34 -16.67
N ALA A 569 7.96 33.93 -15.51
CA ALA A 569 8.99 34.30 -14.54
C ALA A 569 9.67 33.06 -13.90
N GLN A 570 8.90 32.00 -13.64
CA GLN A 570 9.43 30.77 -13.06
C GLN A 570 10.28 29.96 -14.06
N ASP A 571 9.87 29.93 -15.34
CA ASP A 571 10.67 29.32 -16.42
C ASP A 571 12.05 29.95 -16.52
N ALA A 572 12.14 31.27 -16.35
CA ALA A 572 13.43 31.98 -16.34
C ALA A 572 14.31 31.66 -15.11
N LYS A 573 13.70 31.36 -13.96
CA LYS A 573 14.42 31.01 -12.71
C LYS A 573 14.79 29.52 -12.64
N GLY A 574 14.02 28.65 -13.32
CA GLY A 574 14.05 27.20 -13.24
C GLY A 574 13.18 26.64 -12.10
N TRP A 575 12.69 25.44 -12.32
CA TRP A 575 11.75 24.74 -11.44
C TRP A 575 12.46 23.96 -10.34
N LYS A 576 12.97 24.69 -9.36
CA LYS A 576 13.69 24.17 -8.20
C LYS A 576 13.45 25.06 -6.97
N PRO A 577 13.70 24.58 -5.75
CA PRO A 577 13.62 25.40 -4.54
C PRO A 577 14.46 26.68 -4.65
N ALA A 578 13.98 27.75 -4.04
CA ALA A 578 14.68 29.06 -4.03
C ALA A 578 16.00 28.97 -3.27
N GLU A 579 16.03 28.19 -2.19
CA GLU A 579 17.22 27.94 -1.38
C GLU A 579 17.71 26.51 -1.59
N GLU A 580 19.03 26.31 -1.52
CA GLU A 580 19.62 24.98 -1.56
C GLU A 580 19.28 24.23 -0.27
N ARG A 581 18.67 23.04 -0.41
CA ARG A 581 18.34 22.19 0.73
C ARG A 581 19.57 21.42 1.20
N PRO A 582 19.80 21.25 2.51
CA PRO A 582 20.92 20.48 3.06
C PRO A 582 20.76 18.95 2.83
N ARG A 583 20.06 18.55 1.80
CA ARG A 583 19.70 17.18 1.44
C ARG A 583 20.73 16.54 0.53
N LYS A 584 21.21 15.33 0.91
CA LYS A 584 22.19 14.60 0.11
C LYS A 584 21.49 13.65 -0.87
N VAL A 585 21.46 14.04 -2.15
CA VAL A 585 20.89 13.21 -3.21
C VAL A 585 21.94 12.24 -3.76
N SER A 586 21.74 10.94 -3.52
CA SER A 586 22.62 9.87 -3.99
C SER A 586 22.48 9.61 -5.51
N THR A 587 23.40 8.81 -6.08
CA THR A 587 23.32 8.40 -7.49
C THR A 587 22.01 7.64 -7.78
N ALA A 588 21.58 6.75 -6.89
CA ALA A 588 20.33 6.00 -7.07
C ALA A 588 19.12 6.94 -7.14
N LEU A 589 19.03 7.93 -6.26
CA LEU A 589 17.94 8.91 -6.26
C LEU A 589 17.99 9.83 -7.49
N LYS A 590 19.18 10.20 -7.98
CA LYS A 590 19.31 10.97 -9.23
C LYS A 590 18.82 10.20 -10.45
N ILE A 591 19.10 8.90 -10.51
CA ILE A 591 18.61 8.03 -11.58
C ILE A 591 17.09 7.92 -11.50
N TYR A 592 16.54 7.67 -10.33
CA TYR A 592 15.08 7.63 -10.15
C TYR A 592 14.41 8.94 -10.61
N ALA A 593 14.88 10.08 -10.09
CA ALA A 593 14.31 11.39 -10.42
C ALA A 593 14.38 11.71 -11.92
N LYS A 594 15.42 11.24 -12.62
CA LYS A 594 15.58 11.45 -14.06
C LYS A 594 14.48 10.78 -14.88
N PHE A 595 14.03 9.58 -14.45
CA PHE A 595 13.06 8.77 -15.17
C PHE A 595 11.66 8.78 -14.55
N ALA A 596 11.46 9.33 -13.35
CA ALA A 596 10.16 9.29 -12.69
C ALA A 596 9.10 10.08 -13.48
N THR A 597 7.92 9.50 -13.64
CA THR A 597 6.70 10.20 -14.06
C THR A 597 6.09 10.96 -12.89
N SER A 598 5.07 11.79 -13.16
CA SER A 598 4.29 12.45 -12.13
C SER A 598 3.41 11.46 -11.35
N ALA A 599 2.87 11.90 -10.21
CA ALA A 599 2.09 11.06 -9.30
C ALA A 599 0.76 10.57 -9.91
N ASP A 600 0.13 11.36 -10.78
CA ASP A 600 -1.06 10.96 -11.55
C ASP A 600 -0.84 9.74 -12.44
N LYS A 601 0.42 9.40 -12.74
CA LYS A 601 0.87 8.22 -13.48
C LYS A 601 1.55 7.17 -12.59
N GLY A 602 1.38 7.24 -11.28
CA GLY A 602 1.96 6.28 -10.34
C GLY A 602 3.44 6.48 -10.01
N ALA A 603 4.07 7.59 -10.43
CA ALA A 603 5.49 7.89 -10.22
C ALA A 603 6.41 6.72 -10.63
N VAL A 604 6.12 6.11 -11.76
CA VAL A 604 6.89 5.01 -12.39
C VAL A 604 7.98 5.57 -13.31
N ARG A 605 8.78 4.70 -13.90
CA ARG A 605 9.74 5.09 -14.93
C ARG A 605 9.04 5.47 -16.22
N ASP A 606 9.42 6.60 -16.76
CA ASP A 606 9.01 7.06 -18.08
C ASP A 606 9.84 6.35 -19.16
N LEU A 607 9.27 5.31 -19.75
CA LEU A 607 9.95 4.54 -20.80
C LEU A 607 10.08 5.32 -22.10
N SER A 608 9.28 6.37 -22.33
CA SER A 608 9.41 7.23 -23.52
C SER A 608 10.74 7.98 -23.58
N LEU A 609 11.47 8.05 -22.48
CA LEU A 609 12.80 8.64 -22.40
C LEU A 609 13.93 7.70 -22.86
N LEU A 610 13.59 6.45 -23.21
CA LEU A 610 14.55 5.45 -23.71
C LEU A 610 14.67 5.48 -25.25
N ASP A 611 13.70 6.09 -25.92
CA ASP A 611 13.71 6.33 -27.38
C ASP A 611 14.34 7.71 -27.65
#